data_a3cd07485c0a71500a6398d5f49b422e
#
_entry.id   a3cd07485c0a71500a6398d5f49b422e
#
_cell.length_a   1.000
_cell.length_b   1.000
_cell.length_c   1.000
_cell.angle_alpha   90.00
_cell.angle_beta   90.00
_cell.angle_gamma   90.00
#
_symmetry.space_group_name_H-M   'P 1'
#
loop_
_entity.id
_entity.type
_entity.pdbx_description
1 polymer ?
#
loop_
_entity_poly.entity_id
_entity_poly.type
_entity_poly.pdbx_seq_one_letter_code
_entity_poly.pdbx_strand_id
1 'polypeptide(L)' 'MKTIEEHIEKDHAILDDPTTSPAARRHYKEELHELEVYHNHHPEDHHAPNALELFCEMHPDEPECLVYDD' A
#
# COMPACT_ATOMS: atom_id res chain seq x y z
N MET A 1 -13.42 4.37 -9.25
CA MET A 1 -12.74 3.78 -8.09
C MET A 1 -11.40 3.22 -8.52
N LYS A 2 -10.38 3.40 -7.71
CA LYS A 2 -9.05 3.04 -8.13
C LYS A 2 -8.72 1.62 -7.71
N THR A 3 -8.03 0.91 -8.59
CA THR A 3 -7.51 -0.41 -8.28
C THR A 3 -6.16 -0.28 -7.62
N ILE A 4 -5.67 -1.39 -7.04
CA ILE A 4 -4.34 -1.38 -6.43
C ILE A 4 -3.27 -1.12 -7.49
N GLU A 5 -3.47 -1.63 -8.70
CA GLU A 5 -2.52 -1.40 -9.79
C GLU A 5 -2.45 0.08 -10.15
N GLU A 6 -3.58 0.75 -10.19
CA GLU A 6 -3.60 2.19 -10.46
C GLU A 6 -2.90 2.98 -9.37
N HIS A 7 -3.08 2.56 -8.12
CA HIS A 7 -2.42 3.23 -7.01
C HIS A 7 -0.91 3.05 -7.08
N ILE A 8 -0.46 1.85 -7.39
CA ILE A 8 0.97 1.57 -7.53
C ILE A 8 1.56 2.42 -8.66
N GLU A 9 0.85 2.49 -9.78
CA GLU A 9 1.31 3.27 -10.91
C GLU A 9 1.42 4.76 -10.57
N LYS A 10 0.43 5.27 -9.83
CA LYS A 10 0.45 6.66 -9.40
C LYS A 10 1.63 6.93 -8.48
N ASP A 11 1.91 6.03 -7.56
CA ASP A 11 3.04 6.20 -6.64
C ASP A 11 4.36 6.18 -7.39
N HIS A 12 4.48 5.33 -8.40
CA HIS A 12 5.68 5.35 -9.26
C HIS A 12 5.84 6.69 -9.96
N ALA A 13 4.75 7.25 -10.46
CA ALA A 13 4.82 8.55 -11.13
C ALA A 13 5.27 9.64 -10.17
N ILE A 14 4.79 9.61 -8.92
CA ILE A 14 5.20 10.58 -7.93
C ILE A 14 6.69 10.44 -7.61
N LEU A 15 7.18 9.21 -7.50
CA LEU A 15 8.58 8.96 -7.22
C LEU A 15 9.49 9.38 -8.37
N ASP A 16 8.97 9.33 -9.60
CA ASP A 16 9.75 9.76 -10.77
C ASP A 16 9.74 11.27 -10.95
N ASP A 17 8.88 11.98 -10.23
CA ASP A 17 8.76 13.43 -10.36
C ASP A 17 9.92 14.10 -9.64
N PRO A 18 10.75 14.89 -10.36
CA PRO A 18 11.91 15.53 -9.74
C PRO A 18 11.52 16.61 -8.75
N THR A 19 10.28 17.09 -8.76
CA THR A 19 9.83 18.12 -7.81
C THR A 19 9.33 17.54 -6.49
N THR A 20 9.22 16.21 -6.39
CA THR A 20 8.78 15.58 -5.15
C THR A 20 9.84 15.77 -4.07
N SER A 21 9.42 16.24 -2.89
CA SER A 21 10.33 16.50 -1.79
C SER A 21 10.92 15.17 -1.27
N PRO A 22 12.10 15.24 -0.61
CA PRO A 22 12.69 14.01 -0.04
C PRO A 22 11.81 13.33 0.98
N ALA A 23 11.08 14.09 1.79
CA ALA A 23 10.18 13.50 2.79
C ALA A 23 9.01 12.78 2.11
N ALA A 24 8.42 13.42 1.11
CA ALA A 24 7.33 12.81 0.36
C ALA A 24 7.82 11.58 -0.40
N ARG A 25 9.02 11.66 -0.97
CA ARG A 25 9.61 10.55 -1.71
C ARG A 25 9.78 9.33 -0.81
N ARG A 26 10.24 9.54 0.42
CA ARG A 26 10.40 8.46 1.38
C ARG A 26 9.04 7.85 1.73
N HIS A 27 8.04 8.69 1.97
CA HIS A 27 6.71 8.23 2.32
C HIS A 27 6.11 7.36 1.21
N TYR A 28 6.19 7.82 -0.04
CA TYR A 28 5.61 7.08 -1.14
C TYR A 28 6.38 5.82 -1.46
N LYS A 29 7.69 5.82 -1.20
CA LYS A 29 8.49 4.64 -1.40
C LYS A 29 8.07 3.53 -0.44
N GLU A 30 7.84 3.88 0.83
CA GLU A 30 7.37 2.91 1.81
C GLU A 30 5.98 2.43 1.49
N GLU A 31 5.09 3.35 1.09
CA GLU A 31 3.74 2.98 0.72
C GLU A 31 3.74 2.04 -0.48
N LEU A 32 4.56 2.34 -1.47
CA LEU A 32 4.65 1.50 -2.65
C LEU A 32 5.12 0.09 -2.30
N HIS A 33 6.10 -0.01 -1.41
CA HIS A 33 6.57 -1.31 -0.96
C HIS A 33 5.44 -2.11 -0.32
N GLU A 34 4.67 -1.48 0.55
CA GLU A 34 3.55 -2.13 1.21
C GLU A 34 2.47 -2.56 0.22
N LEU A 35 2.20 -1.70 -0.75
CA LEU A 35 1.22 -2.04 -1.78
C LEU A 35 1.68 -3.23 -2.62
N GLU A 36 2.96 -3.29 -2.94
CA GLU A 36 3.48 -4.41 -3.72
C GLU A 36 3.42 -5.71 -2.92
N VAL A 37 3.74 -5.66 -1.64
CA VAL A 37 3.65 -6.84 -0.79
C VAL A 37 2.20 -7.32 -0.70
N TYR A 38 1.27 -6.39 -0.50
CA TYR A 38 -0.15 -6.72 -0.44
C TYR A 38 -0.60 -7.36 -1.76
N HIS A 39 -0.21 -6.77 -2.87
CA HIS A 39 -0.59 -7.28 -4.18
C HIS A 39 -0.04 -8.68 -4.43
N ASN A 40 1.17 -8.96 -3.96
CA ASN A 40 1.76 -10.29 -4.10
C ASN A 40 1.03 -11.33 -3.24
N HIS A 41 0.58 -10.92 -2.06
CA HIS A 41 -0.16 -11.82 -1.18
C HIS A 41 -1.60 -12.05 -1.63
N HIS A 42 -2.14 -11.11 -2.41
CA HIS A 42 -3.53 -11.17 -2.86
C HIS A 42 -3.60 -10.92 -4.36
N PRO A 43 -3.00 -11.80 -5.17
CA PRO A 43 -2.88 -11.54 -6.61
C PRO A 43 -4.20 -11.44 -7.36
N GLU A 44 -5.27 -12.00 -6.80
CA GLU A 44 -6.58 -11.95 -7.43
C GLU A 44 -7.42 -10.79 -6.95
N ASP A 45 -6.93 -10.06 -5.97
CA ASP A 45 -7.65 -8.94 -5.38
C ASP A 45 -7.12 -7.65 -5.98
N HIS A 46 -7.99 -6.91 -6.65
CA HIS A 46 -7.57 -5.71 -7.37
C HIS A 46 -8.02 -4.42 -6.69
N HIS A 47 -8.68 -4.51 -5.53
CA HIS A 47 -9.08 -3.29 -4.84
C HIS A 47 -7.87 -2.63 -4.20
N ALA A 48 -7.92 -1.28 -4.06
CA ALA A 48 -6.87 -0.54 -3.39
C ALA A 48 -7.07 -0.68 -1.88
N PRO A 49 -6.10 -1.26 -1.15
CA PRO A 49 -6.26 -1.44 0.29
C PRO A 49 -6.20 -0.11 1.03
N ASN A 50 -6.92 -0.02 2.15
CA ASN A 50 -6.81 1.14 2.99
C ASN A 50 -5.62 0.98 3.96
N ALA A 51 -5.38 2.01 4.79
CA ALA A 51 -4.22 2.01 5.67
C ALA A 51 -4.26 0.84 6.66
N LEU A 52 -5.45 0.49 7.14
CA LEU A 52 -5.57 -0.61 8.10
C LEU A 52 -5.29 -1.94 7.43
N GLU A 53 -5.76 -2.13 6.21
CA GLU A 53 -5.48 -3.36 5.48
C GLU A 53 -3.99 -3.55 5.24
N LEU A 54 -3.29 -2.47 4.89
CA LEU A 54 -1.85 -2.54 4.71
C LEU A 54 -1.14 -2.84 6.02
N PHE A 55 -1.57 -2.19 7.10
CA PHE A 55 -0.99 -2.42 8.41
C PHE A 55 -1.16 -3.87 8.83
N CYS A 56 -2.35 -4.43 8.64
CA CYS A 56 -2.61 -5.81 9.01
C CYS A 56 -1.84 -6.80 8.16
N GLU A 57 -1.58 -6.44 6.90
CA GLU A 57 -0.78 -7.30 6.04
C GLU A 57 0.65 -7.43 6.57
N MET A 58 1.20 -6.33 7.09
CA MET A 58 2.56 -6.31 7.62
C MET A 58 2.63 -6.77 9.08
N HIS A 59 1.52 -6.65 9.81
CA HIS A 59 1.48 -6.96 11.25
C HIS A 59 0.23 -7.77 11.58
N PRO A 60 0.14 -9.02 11.10
CA PRO A 60 -1.08 -9.81 11.29
C PRO A 60 -1.38 -10.18 12.73
N ASP A 61 -0.38 -10.07 13.63
CA ASP A 61 -0.55 -10.44 15.02
C ASP A 61 -1.09 -9.31 15.89
N GLU A 62 -1.27 -8.12 15.33
CA GLU A 62 -1.74 -6.98 16.11
C GLU A 62 -3.22 -7.15 16.49
N PRO A 63 -3.60 -6.70 17.70
CA PRO A 63 -4.98 -6.85 18.12
C PRO A 63 -5.99 -6.21 17.20
N GLU A 64 -5.65 -5.09 16.57
CA GLU A 64 -6.54 -4.43 15.64
C GLU A 64 -6.89 -5.33 14.46
N CYS A 65 -5.95 -6.18 14.07
CA CYS A 65 -6.16 -7.07 12.93
C CYS A 65 -6.98 -8.29 13.32
N LEU A 66 -6.90 -8.70 14.57
CA LEU A 66 -7.62 -9.87 15.04
C LEU A 66 -9.11 -9.61 15.23
N VAL A 67 -9.50 -8.37 15.51
CA VAL A 67 -10.91 -8.06 15.70
C VAL A 67 -11.69 -8.07 14.39
N TYR A 68 -11.03 -8.08 13.28
CA TYR A 68 -11.70 -8.13 11.98
C TYR A 68 -12.04 -9.52 11.57
N ASP A 69 -11.65 -10.45 12.31
CA ASP A 69 -11.84 -11.82 11.94
C ASP A 69 -13.19 -12.30 12.42
N ASP A 70 -14.14 -12.23 11.58
CA ASP A 70 -15.47 -12.73 11.88
C ASP A 70 -15.75 -14.00 11.16
#